data_0b440ea3a8e22f27c035dd9ff52003ee
#
_entry.id   0b440ea3a8e22f27c035dd9ff52003ee
#
_cell.length_a   1.000
_cell.length_b   1.000
_cell.length_c   1.000
_cell.angle_alpha   90.00
_cell.angle_beta   90.00
_cell.angle_gamma   90.00
#
_symmetry.space_group_name_H-M   'P 1'
#
loop_
_entity.id
_entity.type
_entity.pdbx_description
1 polymer ?
#
loop_
_entity_poly.entity_id
_entity_poly.type
_entity_poly.pdbx_seq_one_letter_code
_entity_poly.pdbx_strand_id
1 'polypeptide(L)'
;MGKIVTEKLSVSADNLIQKVKELIREGNVTRIIIKDDKGRILFEMPATIGVIGALLVPWLAALGAIAALATNCTIIVERRE
;
A
#
# COMPACT_ATOMS: atom_id res chain seq x y z
N MET A 1 -6.06 22.36 -9.21
CA MET A 1 -6.39 20.97 -8.94
C MET A 1 -5.18 20.07 -9.23
N GLY A 2 -4.90 19.17 -8.33
CA GLY A 2 -3.80 18.26 -8.51
C GLY A 2 -4.10 17.17 -9.53
N LYS A 3 -3.08 16.71 -10.19
CA LYS A 3 -3.15 15.59 -11.11
C LYS A 3 -2.89 14.30 -10.32
N ILE A 4 -3.64 13.26 -10.58
CA ILE A 4 -3.41 11.97 -9.93
C ILE A 4 -2.59 11.10 -10.86
N VAL A 5 -1.49 10.60 -10.33
CA VAL A 5 -0.56 9.72 -11.07
C VAL A 5 -0.61 8.35 -10.43
N THR A 6 -0.72 7.31 -11.25
CA THR A 6 -0.73 5.94 -10.79
C THR A 6 0.62 5.29 -11.09
N GLU A 7 1.19 4.66 -10.08
CA GLU A 7 2.49 3.99 -10.18
C GLU A 7 2.36 2.56 -9.69
N LYS A 8 3.03 1.63 -10.36
CA LYS A 8 3.05 0.21 -9.97
C LYS A 8 4.45 -0.15 -9.50
N LEU A 9 4.51 -0.79 -8.33
CA LEU A 9 5.77 -1.21 -7.74
C LEU A 9 5.70 -2.70 -7.41
N SER A 10 6.69 -3.46 -7.87
CA SER A 10 6.79 -4.86 -7.50
C SER A 10 7.66 -4.99 -6.26
N VAL A 11 7.18 -5.68 -5.24
CA VAL A 11 7.92 -5.88 -4.01
C VAL A 11 7.79 -7.33 -3.56
N SER A 12 8.82 -7.82 -2.86
CA SER A 12 8.72 -9.11 -2.22
C SER A 12 7.89 -8.97 -0.95
N ALA A 13 7.29 -10.06 -0.49
CA ALA A 13 6.48 -10.03 0.73
C ALA A 13 7.28 -9.54 1.93
N ASP A 14 8.58 -9.85 1.98
CA ASP A 14 9.44 -9.43 3.08
C ASP A 14 9.56 -7.90 3.18
N ASN A 15 9.44 -7.22 2.06
CA ASN A 15 9.60 -5.76 2.00
C ASN A 15 8.27 -5.01 1.93
N LEU A 16 7.15 -5.73 1.92
CA LEU A 16 5.83 -5.13 1.73
C LEU A 16 5.50 -4.07 2.77
N ILE A 17 5.60 -4.43 4.03
CA ILE A 17 5.26 -3.51 5.14
C ILE A 17 6.16 -2.29 5.11
N GLN A 18 7.45 -2.50 4.93
CA GLN A 18 8.43 -1.43 4.88
C GLN A 18 8.10 -0.45 3.74
N LYS A 19 7.79 -0.98 2.57
CA LYS A 19 7.49 -0.16 1.41
C LYS A 19 6.22 0.66 1.61
N VAL A 20 5.18 0.04 2.17
CA VAL A 20 3.93 0.76 2.45
C VAL A 20 4.16 1.89 3.44
N LYS A 21 4.96 1.65 4.49
CA LYS A 21 5.29 2.70 5.46
C LYS A 21 6.01 3.87 4.79
N GLU A 22 6.93 3.59 3.87
CA GLU A 22 7.64 4.63 3.14
C GLU A 22 6.68 5.45 2.29
N LEU A 23 5.76 4.79 1.59
CA LEU A 23 4.78 5.47 0.76
C LEU A 23 3.86 6.38 1.56
N ILE A 24 3.42 5.91 2.72
CA ILE A 24 2.57 6.71 3.60
C ILE A 24 3.29 7.97 4.07
N ARG A 25 4.58 7.89 4.32
CA ARG A 25 5.37 9.03 4.79
C ARG A 25 5.54 10.11 3.74
N GLU A 26 5.35 9.80 2.46
CA GLU A 26 5.53 10.79 1.39
C GLU A 26 4.50 11.92 1.44
N GLY A 27 3.33 11.66 2.00
CA GLY A 27 2.32 12.69 2.19
C GLY A 27 1.47 13.04 0.97
N ASN A 28 1.91 12.67 -0.22
CA ASN A 28 1.17 12.93 -1.45
C ASN A 28 0.45 11.70 -2.00
N VAL A 29 0.57 10.59 -1.31
CA VAL A 29 -0.11 9.35 -1.68
C VAL A 29 -1.57 9.42 -1.26
N THR A 30 -2.49 9.14 -2.17
CA THR A 30 -3.93 9.20 -1.89
C THR A 30 -4.53 7.82 -1.67
N ARG A 31 -3.98 6.79 -2.31
CA ARG A 31 -4.49 5.43 -2.19
C ARG A 31 -3.39 4.42 -2.42
N ILE A 32 -3.48 3.30 -1.71
CA ILE A 32 -2.57 2.18 -1.87
C ILE A 32 -3.41 0.93 -2.11
N ILE A 33 -3.10 0.20 -3.19
CA ILE A 33 -3.77 -1.05 -3.54
C ILE A 33 -2.68 -2.13 -3.64
N ILE A 34 -2.89 -3.25 -2.98
CA ILE A 34 -1.94 -4.35 -2.99
C ILE A 34 -2.57 -5.52 -3.73
N LYS A 35 -1.88 -6.01 -4.75
CA LYS A 35 -2.31 -7.15 -5.55
C LYS A 35 -1.31 -8.29 -5.45
N ASP A 36 -1.79 -9.51 -5.66
CA ASP A 36 -0.91 -10.67 -5.74
C ASP A 36 -0.31 -10.78 -7.15
N ASP A 37 0.48 -11.82 -7.37
CA ASP A 37 1.13 -12.06 -8.66
C ASP A 37 0.12 -12.45 -9.77
N LYS A 38 -1.10 -12.77 -9.39
CA LYS A 38 -2.17 -13.12 -10.32
C LYS A 38 -3.10 -11.95 -10.64
N GLY A 39 -2.80 -10.77 -10.09
CA GLY A 39 -3.58 -9.58 -10.32
C GLY A 39 -4.80 -9.41 -9.44
N ARG A 40 -4.99 -10.26 -8.43
CA ARG A 40 -6.11 -10.13 -7.50
C ARG A 40 -5.80 -9.09 -6.44
N ILE A 41 -6.79 -8.30 -6.09
CA ILE A 41 -6.63 -7.29 -5.04
C ILE A 41 -6.66 -7.98 -3.68
N LEU A 42 -5.57 -7.86 -2.95
CA LEU A 42 -5.46 -8.42 -1.61
C LEU A 42 -5.81 -7.40 -0.54
N PHE A 43 -5.54 -6.13 -0.79
CA PHE A 43 -5.76 -5.09 0.17
C PHE A 43 -5.83 -3.73 -0.52
N GLU A 44 -6.72 -2.87 -0.05
CA GLU A 44 -6.86 -1.53 -0.58
C GLU A 44 -7.17 -0.59 0.56
N MET A 45 -6.52 0.57 0.60
CA MET A 45 -6.81 1.56 1.60
C MET A 45 -6.55 2.97 1.09
N PRO A 46 -7.33 3.96 1.52
CA PRO A 46 -7.00 5.35 1.27
C PRO A 46 -5.86 5.76 2.22
N ALA A 47 -4.87 6.47 1.69
CA ALA A 47 -3.70 6.88 2.48
C ALA A 47 -3.89 8.31 3.00
N THR A 48 -4.99 8.57 3.69
CA THR A 48 -5.24 9.86 4.31
C THR A 48 -4.57 9.92 5.67
N ILE A 49 -4.19 11.11 6.10
CA ILE A 49 -3.51 11.30 7.38
C ILE A 49 -4.36 10.79 8.54
N GLY A 50 -5.68 11.04 8.49
CA GLY A 50 -6.57 10.56 9.54
C GLY A 50 -6.63 9.04 9.61
N VAL A 51 -6.65 8.38 8.46
CA VAL A 51 -6.64 6.93 8.40
C VAL A 51 -5.33 6.37 8.95
N ILE A 52 -4.21 6.98 8.57
CA ILE A 52 -2.89 6.54 9.02
C ILE A 52 -2.81 6.58 10.54
N GLY A 53 -3.21 7.68 11.15
CA GLY A 53 -3.14 7.85 12.59
C GLY A 53 -4.07 6.91 13.35
N ALA A 54 -5.28 6.71 12.85
CA ALA A 54 -6.30 5.94 13.54
C ALA A 54 -6.21 4.43 13.28
N LEU A 55 -5.74 4.03 12.10
CA LEU A 55 -5.79 2.63 11.64
C LEU A 55 -4.42 1.99 11.46
N LEU A 56 -3.38 2.61 11.99
CA LEU A 56 -2.02 2.12 11.79
C LEU A 56 -1.84 0.67 12.20
N VAL A 57 -2.27 0.32 13.41
CA VAL A 57 -2.10 -1.03 13.93
C VAL A 57 -2.95 -2.05 13.17
N PRO A 58 -4.24 -1.79 12.91
CA PRO A 58 -5.05 -2.74 12.14
C PRO A 58 -4.52 -3.02 10.74
N TRP A 59 -4.11 -2.01 10.00
CA TRP A 59 -3.65 -2.27 8.63
C TRP A 59 -2.28 -2.95 8.60
N LEU A 60 -1.44 -2.73 9.60
CA LEU A 60 -0.19 -3.46 9.72
C LEU A 60 -0.44 -4.94 9.94
N ALA A 61 -1.43 -5.30 10.76
CA ALA A 61 -1.79 -6.69 10.98
C ALA A 61 -2.27 -7.35 9.68
N ALA A 62 -3.09 -6.63 8.90
CA ALA A 62 -3.57 -7.14 7.61
C ALA A 62 -2.42 -7.38 6.64
N LEU A 63 -1.48 -6.44 6.55
CA LEU A 63 -0.31 -6.58 5.70
C LEU A 63 0.59 -7.73 6.13
N GLY A 64 0.72 -7.93 7.43
CA GLY A 64 1.48 -9.04 7.96
C GLY A 64 0.89 -10.39 7.55
N ALA A 65 -0.42 -10.52 7.56
CA ALA A 65 -1.11 -11.72 7.12
C ALA A 65 -0.88 -11.95 5.61
N ILE A 66 -0.96 -10.90 4.81
CA ILE A 66 -0.70 -10.99 3.38
C ILE A 66 0.75 -11.42 3.10
N ALA A 67 1.70 -10.83 3.81
CA ALA A 67 3.10 -11.15 3.65
C ALA A 67 3.41 -12.60 4.02
N ALA A 68 2.65 -13.18 4.94
CA ALA A 68 2.82 -14.57 5.32
C ALA A 68 2.31 -15.55 4.26
N LEU A 69 1.39 -15.12 3.41
CA LEU A 69 0.75 -15.98 2.41
C LEU A 69 1.27 -15.78 0.99
N ALA A 70 1.81 -14.63 0.68
CA ALA A 70 2.26 -14.28 -0.67
C ALA A 70 3.79 -14.22 -0.71
N THR A 71 4.37 -14.56 -1.87
CA THR A 71 5.81 -14.44 -2.08
C THR A 71 6.16 -13.09 -2.70
N ASN A 72 5.36 -12.64 -3.66
CA ASN A 72 5.55 -11.36 -4.34
C ASN A 72 4.22 -10.63 -4.43
N CYS A 73 4.29 -9.32 -4.32
CA CYS A 73 3.12 -8.47 -4.39
C CYS A 73 3.38 -7.29 -5.32
N THR A 74 2.32 -6.74 -5.88
CA THR A 74 2.38 -5.50 -6.65
C THR A 74 1.64 -4.44 -5.87
N ILE A 75 2.28 -3.31 -5.63
CA ILE A 75 1.66 -2.17 -4.96
C ILE A 75 1.29 -1.16 -6.04
N ILE A 76 0.02 -0.80 -6.10
CA ILE A 76 -0.44 0.28 -6.97
C ILE A 76 -0.63 1.50 -6.10
N VAL A 77 0.08 2.56 -6.43
CA VAL A 77 0.09 3.79 -5.66
C VAL A 77 -0.55 4.90 -6.48
N GLU A 78 -1.54 5.56 -5.93
CA GLU A 78 -2.12 6.76 -6.52
C GLU A 78 -1.56 7.95 -5.76
N ARG A 79 -0.90 8.84 -6.47
CA ARG A 79 -0.27 10.04 -5.91
C ARG A 79 -0.93 11.29 -6.45
N ARG A 80 -0.94 12.33 -5.64
CA ARG A 80 -1.39 13.65 -6.05
C ARG A 80 -0.16 14.51 -6.35
N GLU A 81 -0.11 15.03 -7.54
CA GLU A 81 0.92 16.00 -7.92
C GLU A 81 0.43 17.42 -7.76
#